data_60fd3fc443fffd7d0b8c85510055f9e1
#
_entry.id   60fd3fc443fffd7d0b8c85510055f9e1
#
_cell.length_a   1.000
_cell.length_b   1.000
_cell.length_c   1.000
_cell.angle_alpha   90.00
_cell.angle_beta   90.00
_cell.angle_gamma   90.00
#
_symmetry.space_group_name_H-M   'P 1'
#
loop_
_entity.id
_entity.type
_entity.pdbx_description
1 polymer ?
#
loop_
_entity_poly.entity_id
_entity_poly.type
_entity_poly.pdbx_seq_one_letter_code
_entity_poly.pdbx_strand_id
1 'polypeptide(L)'
;GYLVKIEEHTHNVGTHDRCKTTIEPMIKQQWFVKMDELIRPAVEAVKNGDIQLIPKRMEKTYFNWTDNIRDWCISRQLWWGHRIPAYYCDKCKEVVVSASEPAKCPKCGHDHFTQDPDTLDTWFSSALWPFSTLGWPEQTEDLKYFYPTDVLVTGYDIIFFWVIRMIFSGFEQMGEKPFKTVLFHGLVRDSQGRKMSKSLGNGIDPLEIIDQYGADALRLTLITGNAPGNDMRFYYERVEASRNFANKIWNASRFIMMNMDSDESLASQLENAVFDQLALEPVDKWILSKLNTLIKDVTDNMESFELGIAVQKVYDFIWDEFCDWYIEMVKPRLYNSD
;
A
#
# COMPACT_ATOMS: atom_id res chain seq x y z
N GLY A 1 -11.09 33.33 51.17
CA GLY A 1 -12.24 33.89 50.59
C GLY A 1 -12.39 33.78 49.06
N TYR A 2 -11.57 32.99 48.34
CA TYR A 2 -11.73 32.90 46.85
C TYR A 2 -12.48 31.60 46.43
N LEU A 3 -12.64 30.61 47.30
CA LEU A 3 -13.41 29.40 47.04
C LEU A 3 -14.91 29.70 47.23
N VAL A 4 -15.69 29.62 46.17
CA VAL A 4 -17.12 29.96 46.18
C VAL A 4 -17.98 28.70 46.39
N LYS A 5 -17.61 27.59 45.73
CA LYS A 5 -18.36 26.35 45.79
C LYS A 5 -17.47 25.16 45.38
N ILE A 6 -17.74 24.01 45.95
CA ILE A 6 -17.19 22.70 45.52
C ILE A 6 -18.38 21.88 45.05
N GLU A 7 -18.28 21.37 43.82
CA GLU A 7 -19.28 20.48 43.20
C GLU A 7 -18.61 19.22 42.71
N GLU A 8 -19.29 18.10 42.85
CA GLU A 8 -18.87 16.86 42.21
C GLU A 8 -19.03 16.98 40.68
N HIS A 9 -17.97 16.66 39.94
CA HIS A 9 -17.93 16.73 38.51
C HIS A 9 -17.29 15.46 37.92
N THR A 10 -18.02 14.80 37.05
CA THR A 10 -17.53 13.62 36.30
C THR A 10 -17.08 14.04 34.92
N HIS A 11 -15.84 13.75 34.56
CA HIS A 11 -15.29 14.00 33.24
C HIS A 11 -14.38 12.86 32.79
N ASN A 12 -14.15 12.76 31.47
CA ASN A 12 -13.22 11.79 30.91
C ASN A 12 -11.78 12.25 31.10
N VAL A 13 -10.94 11.39 31.65
CA VAL A 13 -9.51 11.62 31.81
C VAL A 13 -8.74 10.78 30.79
N GLY A 14 -7.83 11.42 30.04
CA GLY A 14 -6.97 10.73 29.08
C GLY A 14 -6.01 9.78 29.81
N THR A 15 -5.89 8.57 29.30
CA THR A 15 -4.95 7.56 29.83
C THR A 15 -4.06 7.03 28.71
N HIS A 16 -2.86 6.61 29.08
CA HIS A 16 -1.91 5.99 28.17
C HIS A 16 -2.42 4.61 27.71
N ASP A 17 -2.34 4.33 26.41
CA ASP A 17 -2.94 3.12 25.79
C ASP A 17 -2.45 1.80 26.40
N ARG A 18 -1.16 1.70 26.72
CA ARG A 18 -0.57 0.45 27.23
C ARG A 18 -0.69 0.30 28.74
N CYS A 19 -0.27 1.31 29.48
CA CYS A 19 -0.18 1.21 30.96
C CYS A 19 -1.41 1.76 31.69
N LYS A 20 -2.35 2.40 30.96
CA LYS A 20 -3.57 3.01 31.52
C LYS A 20 -3.32 4.09 32.57
N THR A 21 -2.09 4.57 32.72
CA THR A 21 -1.75 5.68 33.63
C THR A 21 -2.37 6.97 33.08
N THR A 22 -2.87 7.81 33.97
CA THR A 22 -3.39 9.15 33.61
C THR A 22 -2.31 9.99 32.95
N ILE A 23 -2.67 10.65 31.85
CA ILE A 23 -1.78 11.56 31.11
C ILE A 23 -1.84 12.93 31.76
N GLU A 24 -0.66 13.47 32.09
CA GLU A 24 -0.51 14.84 32.61
C GLU A 24 0.27 15.68 31.58
N PRO A 25 -0.26 16.86 31.15
CA PRO A 25 0.44 17.74 30.25
C PRO A 25 1.73 18.28 30.88
N MET A 26 2.84 18.21 30.13
CA MET A 26 4.14 18.72 30.56
C MET A 26 4.77 19.55 29.45
N ILE A 27 5.31 20.71 29.80
CA ILE A 27 6.10 21.54 28.88
C ILE A 27 7.53 21.01 28.84
N LYS A 28 8.01 20.61 27.66
CA LYS A 28 9.37 20.13 27.43
C LYS A 28 9.91 20.69 26.11
N GLN A 29 11.22 20.90 26.03
CA GLN A 29 11.86 21.22 24.77
C GLN A 29 11.71 20.03 23.79
N GLN A 30 11.38 20.35 22.55
CA GLN A 30 11.16 19.38 21.47
C GLN A 30 11.80 19.89 20.18
N TRP A 31 12.17 18.96 19.31
CA TRP A 31 12.60 19.28 17.95
C TRP A 31 11.40 19.35 17.02
N PHE A 32 11.37 20.41 16.20
CA PHE A 32 10.31 20.65 15.23
C PHE A 32 10.90 20.88 13.84
N VAL A 33 10.20 20.40 12.83
CA VAL A 33 10.40 20.77 11.43
C VAL A 33 9.38 21.85 11.08
N LYS A 34 9.86 22.99 10.54
CA LYS A 34 8.99 24.04 10.01
C LYS A 34 8.34 23.56 8.72
N MET A 35 7.02 23.57 8.68
CA MET A 35 6.27 22.98 7.57
C MET A 35 5.83 23.95 6.50
N ASP A 36 5.73 25.26 6.79
CA ASP A 36 5.14 26.26 5.88
C ASP A 36 5.75 26.29 4.47
N GLU A 37 7.07 26.17 4.36
CA GLU A 37 7.77 26.18 3.07
C GLU A 37 7.83 24.77 2.46
N LEU A 38 8.06 23.75 3.26
CA LEU A 38 8.18 22.37 2.81
C LEU A 38 6.90 21.82 2.20
N ILE A 39 5.73 22.25 2.71
CA ILE A 39 4.46 21.70 2.23
C ILE A 39 4.01 22.28 0.90
N ARG A 40 4.45 23.49 0.51
CA ARG A 40 3.97 24.17 -0.70
C ARG A 40 4.15 23.36 -1.97
N PRO A 41 5.36 22.83 -2.30
CA PRO A 41 5.52 22.02 -3.51
C PRO A 41 4.65 20.77 -3.49
N ALA A 42 4.44 20.16 -2.33
CA ALA A 42 3.59 18.98 -2.19
C ALA A 42 2.11 19.30 -2.48
N VAL A 43 1.62 20.45 -2.01
CA VAL A 43 0.25 20.93 -2.30
C VAL A 43 0.07 21.24 -3.78
N GLU A 44 1.02 21.95 -4.38
CA GLU A 44 0.95 22.33 -5.78
C GLU A 44 1.00 21.10 -6.70
N ALA A 45 1.85 20.11 -6.41
CA ALA A 45 1.95 18.90 -7.21
C ALA A 45 0.63 18.13 -7.31
N VAL A 46 -0.17 18.08 -6.23
CA VAL A 46 -1.49 17.46 -6.27
C VAL A 46 -2.53 18.34 -6.95
N LYS A 47 -2.50 19.67 -6.71
CA LYS A 47 -3.42 20.62 -7.36
C LYS A 47 -3.25 20.65 -8.88
N ASN A 48 -2.02 20.59 -9.35
CA ASN A 48 -1.70 20.64 -10.78
C ASN A 48 -1.87 19.29 -11.48
N GLY A 49 -2.11 18.20 -10.72
CA GLY A 49 -2.22 16.86 -11.26
C GLY A 49 -0.87 16.18 -11.54
N ASP A 50 0.25 16.78 -11.10
CA ASP A 50 1.57 16.15 -11.18
C ASP A 50 1.65 14.87 -10.34
N ILE A 51 0.90 14.84 -9.24
CA ILE A 51 0.65 13.65 -8.41
C ILE A 51 -0.86 13.41 -8.38
N GLN A 52 -1.28 12.24 -8.83
CA GLN A 52 -2.68 11.83 -8.82
C GLN A 52 -3.00 11.00 -7.58
N LEU A 53 -4.12 11.30 -6.91
CA LEU A 53 -4.63 10.52 -5.77
C LEU A 53 -5.84 9.70 -6.21
N ILE A 54 -5.74 8.38 -6.09
CA ILE A 54 -6.79 7.44 -6.48
C ILE A 54 -7.31 6.70 -5.23
N PRO A 55 -8.63 6.80 -4.94
CA PRO A 55 -9.66 7.51 -5.67
C PRO A 55 -9.60 9.03 -5.41
N LYS A 56 -10.05 9.82 -6.36
CA LYS A 56 -9.99 11.30 -6.33
C LYS A 56 -10.60 11.93 -5.06
N ARG A 57 -11.57 11.27 -4.44
CA ARG A 57 -12.15 11.74 -3.16
C ARG A 57 -11.12 11.90 -2.04
N MET A 58 -9.95 11.24 -2.13
CA MET A 58 -8.86 11.34 -1.14
C MET A 58 -8.13 12.69 -1.19
N GLU A 59 -8.26 13.45 -2.30
CA GLU A 59 -7.77 14.83 -2.38
C GLU A 59 -8.37 15.71 -1.26
N LYS A 60 -9.66 15.52 -0.95
CA LYS A 60 -10.29 16.26 0.15
C LYS A 60 -9.60 16.00 1.49
N THR A 61 -9.27 14.75 1.77
CA THR A 61 -8.55 14.38 3.00
C THR A 61 -7.13 14.94 2.99
N TYR A 62 -6.45 14.85 1.84
CA TYR A 62 -5.12 15.39 1.65
C TYR A 62 -5.07 16.90 1.92
N PHE A 63 -5.95 17.69 1.29
CA PHE A 63 -5.99 19.15 1.46
C PHE A 63 -6.44 19.55 2.87
N ASN A 64 -7.36 18.83 3.50
CA ASN A 64 -7.71 19.11 4.90
C ASN A 64 -6.51 19.02 5.85
N TRP A 65 -5.56 18.12 5.60
CA TRP A 65 -4.34 18.01 6.37
C TRP A 65 -3.31 19.05 5.99
N THR A 66 -3.13 19.35 4.70
CA THR A 66 -2.10 20.28 4.22
C THR A 66 -2.46 21.73 4.45
N ASP A 67 -3.74 22.11 4.30
CA ASP A 67 -4.21 23.49 4.53
C ASP A 67 -4.15 23.88 6.02
N ASN A 68 -4.18 22.92 6.93
CA ASN A 68 -4.11 23.14 8.37
C ASN A 68 -2.82 22.58 8.97
N ILE A 69 -1.78 22.43 8.18
CA ILE A 69 -0.53 21.84 8.65
C ILE A 69 0.12 22.72 9.72
N ARG A 70 0.68 22.10 10.72
CA ARG A 70 1.47 22.73 11.79
C ARG A 70 2.87 22.16 11.76
N ASP A 71 3.80 22.88 12.40
CA ASP A 71 5.15 22.41 12.59
C ASP A 71 5.16 20.99 13.18
N TRP A 72 5.96 20.13 12.60
CA TRP A 72 6.00 18.72 12.95
C TRP A 72 6.99 18.48 14.06
N CYS A 73 6.51 18.07 15.25
CA CYS A 73 7.37 17.58 16.33
C CYS A 73 7.97 16.24 15.94
N ILE A 74 9.29 16.19 15.81
CA ILE A 74 10.04 15.00 15.37
C ILE A 74 10.75 14.25 16.50
N SER A 75 10.83 14.80 17.71
CA SER A 75 11.48 14.16 18.86
C SER A 75 10.50 13.26 19.61
N ARG A 76 11.01 12.11 20.06
CA ARG A 76 10.30 11.12 20.88
C ARG A 76 11.17 10.71 22.06
N GLN A 77 10.57 10.59 23.22
CA GLN A 77 11.22 10.12 24.45
C GLN A 77 11.10 8.59 24.55
N LEU A 78 11.70 7.88 23.58
CA LEU A 78 11.67 6.43 23.50
C LEU A 78 13.05 5.85 23.76
N TRP A 79 13.10 4.69 24.41
CA TRP A 79 14.34 3.95 24.62
C TRP A 79 14.93 3.39 23.32
N TRP A 80 14.07 2.97 22.39
CA TRP A 80 14.46 2.38 21.12
C TRP A 80 14.06 3.26 19.95
N GLY A 81 15.00 3.57 19.06
CA GLY A 81 14.79 4.36 17.85
C GLY A 81 16.07 5.00 17.37
N HIS A 82 15.98 5.77 16.28
CA HIS A 82 17.08 6.56 15.75
C HIS A 82 17.32 7.77 16.67
N ARG A 83 18.43 7.80 17.35
CA ARG A 83 18.79 8.92 18.22
C ARG A 83 19.01 10.19 17.41
N ILE A 84 18.50 11.32 17.91
CA ILE A 84 18.66 12.62 17.23
C ILE A 84 20.16 12.96 17.12
N PRO A 85 20.68 13.27 15.90
CA PRO A 85 22.10 13.51 15.68
C PRO A 85 22.47 14.96 16.02
N ALA A 86 22.08 15.42 17.21
CA ALA A 86 22.40 16.74 17.74
C ALA A 86 23.25 16.59 19.01
N TYR A 87 24.30 17.38 19.09
CA TYR A 87 25.30 17.34 20.15
C TYR A 87 25.41 18.71 20.80
N TYR A 88 25.26 18.75 22.12
CA TYR A 88 25.35 19.97 22.93
C TYR A 88 26.75 20.09 23.50
N CYS A 89 27.45 21.14 23.17
CA CYS A 89 28.77 21.43 23.75
C CYS A 89 28.65 21.59 25.27
N ASP A 90 29.41 20.83 26.04
CA ASP A 90 29.29 20.84 27.52
C ASP A 90 29.71 22.16 28.12
N LYS A 91 30.58 22.92 27.43
CA LYS A 91 31.08 24.24 27.90
C LYS A 91 30.17 25.41 27.55
N CYS A 92 29.77 25.55 26.27
CA CYS A 92 29.04 26.75 25.83
C CYS A 92 27.61 26.47 25.38
N LYS A 93 27.16 25.21 25.47
CA LYS A 93 25.81 24.77 25.08
C LYS A 93 25.45 24.99 23.62
N GLU A 94 26.43 25.27 22.76
CA GLU A 94 26.24 25.31 21.31
C GLU A 94 25.74 23.96 20.80
N VAL A 95 24.79 23.98 19.89
CA VAL A 95 24.22 22.79 19.29
C VAL A 95 24.87 22.50 17.94
N VAL A 96 25.42 21.32 17.79
CA VAL A 96 26.04 20.86 16.54
C VAL A 96 25.26 19.65 16.03
N VAL A 97 24.72 19.75 14.83
CA VAL A 97 24.07 18.63 14.14
C VAL A 97 25.12 17.93 13.26
N SER A 98 25.36 16.65 13.53
CA SER A 98 26.38 15.87 12.86
C SER A 98 26.06 14.38 12.86
N ALA A 99 26.45 13.64 11.83
CA ALA A 99 26.27 12.19 11.76
C ALA A 99 27.06 11.41 12.84
N SER A 100 28.15 12.02 13.33
CA SER A 100 28.99 11.48 14.42
C SER A 100 29.33 12.59 15.40
N GLU A 101 29.81 12.21 16.59
CA GLU A 101 30.23 13.17 17.61
C GLU A 101 31.29 14.13 17.05
N PRO A 102 31.08 15.45 17.15
CA PRO A 102 32.04 16.44 16.65
C PRO A 102 33.36 16.41 17.44
N ALA A 103 34.48 16.49 16.75
CA ALA A 103 35.79 16.52 17.41
C ALA A 103 36.05 17.80 18.24
N LYS A 104 35.47 18.93 17.81
CA LYS A 104 35.61 20.23 18.50
C LYS A 104 34.40 21.10 18.26
N CYS A 105 34.04 21.87 19.29
CA CYS A 105 32.97 22.86 19.19
C CYS A 105 33.39 24.02 18.27
N PRO A 106 32.60 24.34 17.24
CA PRO A 106 32.92 25.41 16.30
C PRO A 106 32.97 26.80 16.97
N LYS A 107 32.29 26.96 18.12
CA LYS A 107 32.17 28.23 18.82
C LYS A 107 33.28 28.46 19.87
N CYS A 108 33.61 27.43 20.64
CA CYS A 108 34.54 27.61 21.76
C CYS A 108 35.72 26.65 21.77
N GLY A 109 35.87 25.76 20.79
CA GLY A 109 36.96 24.81 20.64
C GLY A 109 36.97 23.66 21.63
N HIS A 110 35.93 23.53 22.50
CA HIS A 110 35.81 22.43 23.47
C HIS A 110 35.54 21.10 22.75
N ASP A 111 35.98 19.99 23.33
CA ASP A 111 36.02 18.66 22.72
C ASP A 111 35.06 17.65 23.38
N HIS A 112 34.26 18.08 24.35
CA HIS A 112 33.27 17.23 24.97
C HIS A 112 31.85 17.69 24.65
N PHE A 113 30.98 16.71 24.33
CA PHE A 113 29.60 16.91 23.94
C PHE A 113 28.66 15.93 24.62
N THR A 114 27.45 16.35 24.86
CA THR A 114 26.33 15.49 25.24
C THR A 114 25.39 15.37 24.06
N GLN A 115 25.18 14.17 23.54
CA GLN A 115 24.21 13.94 22.46
C GLN A 115 22.80 14.03 23.00
N ASP A 116 21.86 14.55 22.19
CA ASP A 116 20.44 14.61 22.51
C ASP A 116 19.91 13.22 22.89
N PRO A 117 19.21 13.07 24.03
CA PRO A 117 18.73 11.77 24.48
C PRO A 117 17.50 11.26 23.72
N ASP A 118 16.78 12.15 23.03
CA ASP A 118 15.54 11.82 22.34
C ASP A 118 15.83 11.07 21.02
N THR A 119 14.82 10.35 20.54
CA THR A 119 14.85 9.65 19.25
C THR A 119 13.98 10.36 18.22
N LEU A 120 14.24 10.12 16.95
CA LEU A 120 13.42 10.64 15.86
C LEU A 120 12.09 9.90 15.77
N ASP A 121 11.04 10.63 15.40
CA ASP A 121 9.76 10.05 14.98
C ASP A 121 9.98 9.01 13.89
N THR A 122 9.34 7.86 14.01
CA THR A 122 9.46 6.76 13.03
C THR A 122 9.14 7.22 11.60
N TRP A 123 8.24 8.18 11.45
CA TRP A 123 7.85 8.73 10.16
C TRP A 123 8.90 9.62 9.53
N PHE A 124 9.90 10.05 10.29
CA PHE A 124 10.99 10.87 9.76
C PHE A 124 11.85 10.07 8.78
N SER A 125 12.30 8.89 9.17
CA SER A 125 13.02 8.00 8.25
C SER A 125 12.10 7.33 7.22
N SER A 126 10.86 7.00 7.58
CA SER A 126 9.88 6.41 6.65
C SER A 126 9.56 7.33 5.47
N ALA A 127 9.66 8.64 5.65
CA ALA A 127 9.46 9.63 4.58
C ALA A 127 10.55 9.56 3.49
N LEU A 128 11.70 9.02 3.80
CA LEU A 128 12.83 8.90 2.86
C LEU A 128 12.74 7.65 1.98
N TRP A 129 11.78 6.77 2.23
CA TRP A 129 11.67 5.45 1.61
C TRP A 129 11.76 5.46 0.08
N PRO A 130 11.10 6.37 -0.67
CA PRO A 130 11.11 6.33 -2.14
C PRO A 130 12.49 6.46 -2.77
N PHE A 131 13.46 7.05 -2.07
CA PHE A 131 14.80 7.29 -2.59
C PHE A 131 15.90 6.66 -1.72
N SER A 132 15.71 6.53 -0.40
CA SER A 132 16.74 5.94 0.45
C SER A 132 16.96 4.45 0.19
N THR A 133 15.92 3.71 -0.20
CA THR A 133 16.01 2.29 -0.58
C THR A 133 16.72 2.06 -1.91
N LEU A 134 16.85 3.11 -2.71
CA LEU A 134 17.55 3.10 -4.00
C LEU A 134 19.01 3.59 -3.89
N GLY A 135 19.50 3.79 -2.65
CA GLY A 135 20.88 4.11 -2.35
C GLY A 135 21.19 5.58 -2.05
N TRP A 136 20.17 6.47 -2.05
CA TRP A 136 20.38 7.86 -1.63
C TRP A 136 21.07 7.92 -0.23
N PRO A 137 22.05 8.81 0.01
CA PRO A 137 22.40 10.01 -0.77
C PRO A 137 23.33 9.78 -1.97
N GLU A 138 23.78 8.55 -2.22
CA GLU A 138 24.61 8.25 -3.37
C GLU A 138 23.79 8.24 -4.67
N GLN A 139 24.43 8.65 -5.77
CA GLN A 139 23.80 8.67 -7.10
C GLN A 139 23.96 7.31 -7.79
N THR A 140 23.26 6.30 -7.26
CA THR A 140 23.28 4.93 -7.78
C THR A 140 22.56 4.82 -9.13
N GLU A 141 22.83 3.74 -9.87
CA GLU A 141 22.09 3.44 -11.11
C GLU A 141 20.60 3.14 -10.83
N ASP A 142 20.31 2.46 -9.72
CA ASP A 142 18.93 2.19 -9.29
C ASP A 142 18.16 3.48 -8.99
N LEU A 143 18.80 4.44 -8.29
CA LEU A 143 18.18 5.74 -8.02
C LEU A 143 17.88 6.50 -9.30
N LYS A 144 18.78 6.51 -10.28
CA LYS A 144 18.57 7.18 -11.56
C LYS A 144 17.49 6.53 -12.41
N TYR A 145 17.32 5.21 -12.30
CA TYR A 145 16.38 4.46 -13.11
C TYR A 145 14.96 4.42 -12.49
N PHE A 146 14.85 4.19 -11.19
CA PHE A 146 13.57 3.95 -10.53
C PHE A 146 12.96 5.18 -9.85
N TYR A 147 13.69 6.25 -9.67
CA TYR A 147 13.16 7.50 -9.09
C TYR A 147 12.97 8.57 -10.17
N PRO A 148 11.81 9.25 -10.22
CA PRO A 148 10.59 9.02 -9.44
C PRO A 148 9.88 7.72 -9.84
N THR A 149 9.17 7.08 -8.89
CA THR A 149 8.41 5.87 -9.16
C THR A 149 7.06 6.18 -9.84
N ASP A 150 6.39 5.15 -10.39
CA ASP A 150 5.12 5.36 -11.07
C ASP A 150 3.94 5.34 -10.09
N VAL A 151 3.82 4.31 -9.25
CA VAL A 151 2.67 4.13 -8.36
C VAL A 151 3.10 3.78 -6.95
N LEU A 152 2.64 4.56 -5.98
CA LEU A 152 2.65 4.20 -4.56
C LEU A 152 1.31 3.58 -4.20
N VAL A 153 1.32 2.37 -3.63
CA VAL A 153 0.11 1.71 -3.10
C VAL A 153 0.16 1.71 -1.57
N THR A 154 -0.87 2.26 -0.92
CA THR A 154 -0.93 2.35 0.54
C THR A 154 -2.34 2.44 1.08
N GLY A 155 -2.53 2.22 2.38
CA GLY A 155 -3.78 2.48 3.08
C GLY A 155 -4.10 3.98 3.17
N TYR A 156 -5.38 4.32 3.10
CA TYR A 156 -5.82 5.72 3.21
C TYR A 156 -5.58 6.31 4.62
N ASP A 157 -5.45 5.49 5.64
CA ASP A 157 -5.29 5.92 7.04
C ASP A 157 -3.93 6.53 7.35
N ILE A 158 -2.94 6.39 6.45
CA ILE A 158 -1.61 6.97 6.59
C ILE A 158 -1.30 8.04 5.54
N ILE A 159 -2.31 8.67 4.96
CA ILE A 159 -2.14 9.83 4.06
C ILE A 159 -1.27 10.89 4.72
N PHE A 160 -1.64 11.31 5.94
CA PHE A 160 -0.91 12.34 6.67
C PHE A 160 0.46 11.87 7.14
N PHE A 161 0.52 10.68 7.72
CA PHE A 161 1.74 10.21 8.38
C PHE A 161 2.84 9.81 7.40
N TRP A 162 2.48 9.32 6.22
CA TRP A 162 3.45 8.77 5.29
C TRP A 162 3.43 9.44 3.91
N VAL A 163 2.26 9.50 3.26
CA VAL A 163 2.17 10.01 1.87
C VAL A 163 2.63 11.45 1.77
N ILE A 164 2.04 12.36 2.57
CA ILE A 164 2.39 13.79 2.57
C ILE A 164 3.87 13.96 2.89
N ARG A 165 4.40 13.18 3.85
CA ARG A 165 5.80 13.26 4.27
C ARG A 165 6.76 12.79 3.20
N MET A 166 6.44 11.71 2.48
CA MET A 166 7.24 11.29 1.33
C MET A 166 7.26 12.34 0.23
N ILE A 167 6.13 12.99 -0.04
CA ILE A 167 6.03 13.99 -1.10
C ILE A 167 6.92 15.20 -0.79
N PHE A 168 6.78 15.83 0.38
CA PHE A 168 7.60 16.98 0.68
C PHE A 168 9.07 16.62 0.87
N SER A 169 9.38 15.44 1.42
CA SER A 169 10.77 14.97 1.52
C SER A 169 11.40 14.72 0.15
N GLY A 170 10.62 14.20 -0.80
CA GLY A 170 11.07 14.04 -2.19
C GLY A 170 11.43 15.37 -2.82
N PHE A 171 10.56 16.37 -2.72
CA PHE A 171 10.88 17.72 -3.22
C PHE A 171 12.09 18.33 -2.53
N GLU A 172 12.21 18.20 -1.21
CA GLU A 172 13.31 18.80 -0.45
C GLU A 172 14.66 18.12 -0.74
N GLN A 173 14.71 16.79 -0.81
CA GLN A 173 15.96 16.04 -0.92
C GLN A 173 16.34 15.74 -2.36
N MET A 174 15.37 15.51 -3.24
CA MET A 174 15.59 15.10 -4.63
C MET A 174 15.28 16.19 -5.64
N GLY A 175 14.57 17.26 -5.24
CA GLY A 175 14.17 18.36 -6.12
C GLY A 175 12.96 18.03 -7.00
N GLU A 176 12.37 16.86 -6.86
CA GLU A 176 11.22 16.42 -7.67
C GLU A 176 10.28 15.48 -6.89
N LYS A 177 9.09 15.25 -7.44
CA LYS A 177 8.08 14.37 -6.85
C LYS A 177 8.58 12.92 -6.71
N PRO A 178 8.22 12.20 -5.64
CA PRO A 178 8.70 10.83 -5.45
C PRO A 178 7.94 9.77 -6.27
N PHE A 179 6.71 10.06 -6.70
CA PHE A 179 5.84 9.17 -7.48
C PHE A 179 4.78 9.97 -8.27
N LYS A 180 4.23 9.36 -9.32
CA LYS A 180 3.20 9.98 -10.17
C LYS A 180 1.79 9.76 -9.62
N THR A 181 1.52 8.58 -9.07
CA THR A 181 0.19 8.16 -8.63
C THR A 181 0.25 7.57 -7.23
N VAL A 182 -0.74 7.90 -6.40
CA VAL A 182 -0.97 7.23 -5.11
C VAL A 182 -2.30 6.49 -5.19
N LEU A 183 -2.24 5.17 -5.18
CA LEU A 183 -3.40 4.30 -5.12
C LEU A 183 -3.69 3.95 -3.65
N PHE A 184 -4.81 4.43 -3.14
CA PHE A 184 -5.25 4.10 -1.79
C PHE A 184 -6.13 2.87 -1.79
N HIS A 185 -5.74 1.87 -1.02
CA HIS A 185 -6.60 0.74 -0.69
C HIS A 185 -7.32 0.96 0.64
N GLY A 186 -8.42 0.26 0.85
CA GLY A 186 -9.12 0.21 2.12
C GLY A 186 -8.44 -0.71 3.13
N LEU A 187 -8.97 -0.70 4.36
CA LEU A 187 -8.51 -1.59 5.42
C LEU A 187 -9.29 -2.89 5.42
N VAL A 188 -8.62 -3.99 5.73
CA VAL A 188 -9.28 -5.26 6.02
C VAL A 188 -9.80 -5.21 7.45
N ARG A 189 -11.10 -5.42 7.61
CA ARG A 189 -11.82 -5.43 8.89
C ARG A 189 -12.32 -6.82 9.23
N ASP A 190 -12.59 -7.07 10.49
CA ASP A 190 -13.22 -8.33 10.89
C ASP A 190 -14.65 -8.45 10.33
N SER A 191 -15.29 -9.61 10.49
CA SER A 191 -16.65 -9.87 10.01
C SER A 191 -17.71 -8.90 10.57
N GLN A 192 -17.45 -8.28 11.71
CA GLN A 192 -18.31 -7.26 12.33
C GLN A 192 -18.00 -5.83 11.84
N GLY A 193 -16.99 -5.67 10.99
CA GLY A 193 -16.56 -4.37 10.46
C GLY A 193 -15.66 -3.57 11.39
N ARG A 194 -15.13 -4.17 12.46
CA ARG A 194 -14.19 -3.51 13.38
C ARG A 194 -12.77 -3.54 12.82
N LYS A 195 -12.01 -2.50 13.07
CA LYS A 195 -10.57 -2.48 12.72
C LYS A 195 -9.86 -3.58 13.51
N MET A 196 -9.06 -4.40 12.82
CA MET A 196 -8.25 -5.43 13.45
C MET A 196 -7.14 -4.80 14.28
N SER A 197 -6.97 -5.27 15.50
CA SER A 197 -5.90 -4.82 16.41
C SER A 197 -5.46 -5.93 17.35
N LYS A 198 -4.19 -5.87 17.76
CA LYS A 198 -3.64 -6.82 18.75
C LYS A 198 -4.37 -6.76 20.10
N SER A 199 -4.81 -5.56 20.48
CA SER A 199 -5.52 -5.35 21.75
C SER A 199 -6.93 -5.94 21.78
N LEU A 200 -7.59 -6.06 20.62
CA LEU A 200 -8.92 -6.67 20.51
C LEU A 200 -8.84 -8.18 20.26
N GLY A 201 -7.66 -8.71 19.93
CA GLY A 201 -7.49 -10.13 19.60
C GLY A 201 -8.30 -10.59 18.38
N ASN A 202 -8.71 -9.67 17.51
CA ASN A 202 -9.51 -9.94 16.31
C ASN A 202 -8.65 -9.92 15.02
N GLY A 203 -7.32 -9.95 15.17
CA GLY A 203 -6.41 -10.06 14.03
C GLY A 203 -6.49 -11.46 13.43
N ILE A 204 -6.41 -11.52 12.11
CA ILE A 204 -6.34 -12.77 11.35
C ILE A 204 -4.90 -12.92 10.84
N ASP A 205 -4.27 -14.03 11.16
CA ASP A 205 -2.94 -14.33 10.62
C ASP A 205 -3.07 -14.81 9.17
N PRO A 206 -2.49 -14.10 8.19
CA PRO A 206 -2.55 -14.51 6.79
C PRO A 206 -1.85 -15.87 6.55
N LEU A 207 -0.85 -16.25 7.35
CA LEU A 207 -0.17 -17.54 7.19
C LEU A 207 -1.09 -18.71 7.56
N GLU A 208 -1.91 -18.59 8.60
CA GLU A 208 -2.91 -19.60 8.96
C GLU A 208 -3.95 -19.78 7.83
N ILE A 209 -4.34 -18.69 7.17
CA ILE A 209 -5.25 -18.74 6.02
C ILE A 209 -4.58 -19.43 4.83
N ILE A 210 -3.32 -19.14 4.58
CA ILE A 210 -2.55 -19.75 3.50
C ILE A 210 -2.40 -21.26 3.73
N ASP A 211 -2.13 -21.68 4.95
CA ASP A 211 -2.01 -23.10 5.30
C ASP A 211 -3.32 -23.86 5.10
N GLN A 212 -4.47 -23.24 5.37
CA GLN A 212 -5.78 -23.87 5.26
C GLN A 212 -6.37 -23.85 3.85
N TYR A 213 -6.19 -22.74 3.12
CA TYR A 213 -6.91 -22.48 1.86
C TYR A 213 -5.98 -22.29 0.64
N GLY A 214 -4.70 -22.07 0.88
CA GLY A 214 -3.72 -21.74 -0.16
C GLY A 214 -3.55 -20.22 -0.37
N ALA A 215 -2.36 -19.83 -0.82
CA ALA A 215 -2.00 -18.43 -1.05
C ALA A 215 -2.86 -17.77 -2.14
N ASP A 216 -3.18 -18.49 -3.21
CA ASP A 216 -3.99 -17.97 -4.32
C ASP A 216 -5.42 -17.64 -3.87
N ALA A 217 -6.01 -18.48 -3.01
CA ALA A 217 -7.34 -18.22 -2.45
C ALA A 217 -7.38 -16.94 -1.64
N LEU A 218 -6.39 -16.72 -0.77
CA LEU A 218 -6.28 -15.49 0.01
C LEU A 218 -6.09 -14.27 -0.89
N ARG A 219 -5.15 -14.33 -1.84
CA ARG A 219 -4.84 -13.23 -2.76
C ARG A 219 -6.04 -12.85 -3.62
N LEU A 220 -6.74 -13.84 -4.17
CA LEU A 220 -7.96 -13.61 -4.96
C LEU A 220 -9.06 -12.96 -4.10
N THR A 221 -9.25 -13.45 -2.87
CA THR A 221 -10.23 -12.86 -1.94
C THR A 221 -9.95 -11.39 -1.64
N LEU A 222 -8.68 -11.04 -1.45
CA LEU A 222 -8.29 -9.67 -1.09
C LEU A 222 -8.45 -8.68 -2.24
N ILE A 223 -8.36 -9.12 -3.50
CA ILE A 223 -8.48 -8.23 -4.65
C ILE A 223 -9.91 -8.19 -5.22
N THR A 224 -10.68 -9.27 -5.07
CA THR A 224 -12.03 -9.37 -5.65
C THR A 224 -13.04 -8.53 -4.90
N GLY A 225 -13.82 -7.74 -5.64
CA GLY A 225 -14.93 -6.94 -5.10
C GLY A 225 -14.50 -5.71 -4.30
N ASN A 226 -13.24 -5.29 -4.42
CA ASN A 226 -12.72 -4.10 -3.80
C ASN A 226 -12.72 -2.91 -4.76
N ALA A 227 -13.21 -1.77 -4.28
CA ALA A 227 -13.02 -0.49 -4.94
C ALA A 227 -11.93 0.31 -4.21
N PRO A 228 -11.13 1.13 -4.92
CA PRO A 228 -10.09 1.94 -4.30
C PRO A 228 -10.57 2.76 -3.10
N GLY A 229 -9.84 2.69 -2.00
CA GLY A 229 -10.12 3.43 -0.76
C GLY A 229 -11.32 2.93 0.06
N ASN A 230 -11.94 1.81 -0.28
CA ASN A 230 -13.03 1.22 0.50
C ASN A 230 -12.54 0.08 1.37
N ASP A 231 -13.00 0.07 2.63
CA ASP A 231 -12.73 -1.04 3.54
C ASP A 231 -13.47 -2.30 3.11
N MET A 232 -12.86 -3.45 3.38
CA MET A 232 -13.49 -4.74 3.18
C MET A 232 -13.64 -5.50 4.50
N ARG A 233 -14.73 -6.24 4.65
CA ARG A 233 -14.88 -7.22 5.74
C ARG A 233 -14.33 -8.56 5.29
N PHE A 234 -13.55 -9.18 6.16
CA PHE A 234 -13.00 -10.49 5.92
C PHE A 234 -13.99 -11.58 6.37
N TYR A 235 -14.25 -12.52 5.47
CA TYR A 235 -15.10 -13.70 5.72
C TYR A 235 -14.39 -14.94 5.20
N TYR A 236 -14.34 -15.99 6.01
CA TYR A 236 -13.73 -17.27 5.64
C TYR A 236 -14.45 -17.93 4.46
N GLU A 237 -15.76 -17.77 4.36
CA GLU A 237 -16.57 -18.28 3.25
C GLU A 237 -16.15 -17.70 1.89
N ARG A 238 -15.68 -16.45 1.87
CA ARG A 238 -15.12 -15.83 0.65
C ARG A 238 -13.79 -16.44 0.24
N VAL A 239 -12.95 -16.80 1.22
CA VAL A 239 -11.68 -17.48 0.94
C VAL A 239 -11.93 -18.88 0.41
N GLU A 240 -12.90 -19.59 0.99
CA GLU A 240 -13.31 -20.91 0.49
C GLU A 240 -13.87 -20.85 -0.94
N ALA A 241 -14.70 -19.85 -1.26
CA ALA A 241 -15.19 -19.64 -2.62
C ALA A 241 -14.03 -19.36 -3.61
N SER A 242 -13.04 -18.55 -3.19
CA SER A 242 -11.85 -18.29 -3.99
C SER A 242 -11.00 -19.55 -4.23
N ARG A 243 -10.85 -20.42 -3.21
CA ARG A 243 -10.20 -21.72 -3.36
C ARG A 243 -10.95 -22.62 -4.36
N ASN A 244 -12.27 -22.65 -4.27
CA ASN A 244 -13.09 -23.45 -5.17
C ASN A 244 -12.98 -22.95 -6.61
N PHE A 245 -12.85 -21.63 -6.83
CA PHE A 245 -12.57 -21.07 -8.15
C PHE A 245 -11.20 -21.50 -8.68
N ALA A 246 -10.14 -21.44 -7.87
CA ALA A 246 -8.83 -21.94 -8.26
C ALA A 246 -8.89 -23.43 -8.64
N ASN A 247 -9.63 -24.25 -7.90
CA ASN A 247 -9.87 -25.67 -8.23
C ASN A 247 -10.66 -25.82 -9.55
N LYS A 248 -11.60 -24.93 -9.86
CA LYS A 248 -12.33 -24.96 -11.14
C LYS A 248 -11.37 -24.73 -12.31
N ILE A 249 -10.47 -23.75 -12.20
CA ILE A 249 -9.43 -23.51 -13.20
C ILE A 249 -8.53 -24.73 -13.38
N TRP A 250 -8.08 -25.30 -12.28
CA TRP A 250 -7.26 -26.52 -12.31
C TRP A 250 -7.96 -27.67 -13.04
N ASN A 251 -9.23 -27.92 -12.70
CA ASN A 251 -10.00 -29.00 -13.33
C ASN A 251 -10.27 -28.74 -14.81
N ALA A 252 -10.56 -27.49 -15.20
CA ALA A 252 -10.70 -27.12 -16.60
C ALA A 252 -9.40 -27.32 -17.38
N SER A 253 -8.28 -26.89 -16.83
CA SER A 253 -6.96 -27.11 -17.43
C SER A 253 -6.63 -28.60 -17.55
N ARG A 254 -6.92 -29.39 -16.52
CA ARG A 254 -6.73 -30.85 -16.54
C ARG A 254 -7.61 -31.50 -17.59
N PHE A 255 -8.87 -31.07 -17.72
CA PHE A 255 -9.77 -31.56 -18.77
C PHE A 255 -9.19 -31.30 -20.17
N ILE A 256 -8.67 -30.12 -20.44
CA ILE A 256 -8.03 -29.77 -21.71
C ILE A 256 -6.84 -30.71 -21.96
N MET A 257 -5.92 -30.82 -20.99
CA MET A 257 -4.72 -31.64 -21.11
C MET A 257 -5.05 -33.14 -21.36
N MET A 258 -6.13 -33.65 -20.77
CA MET A 258 -6.57 -35.07 -20.99
C MET A 258 -7.16 -35.31 -22.38
N ASN A 259 -7.59 -34.27 -23.08
CA ASN A 259 -8.14 -34.34 -24.42
C ASN A 259 -7.14 -33.81 -25.49
N MET A 260 -5.91 -33.51 -25.10
CA MET A 260 -4.83 -33.21 -26.03
C MET A 260 -4.07 -34.52 -26.34
N ASP A 261 -3.80 -34.77 -27.61
CA ASP A 261 -2.91 -35.84 -27.99
C ASP A 261 -1.50 -35.62 -27.41
N SER A 262 -0.92 -36.67 -26.89
CA SER A 262 0.43 -36.68 -26.30
C SER A 262 1.56 -36.59 -27.35
N ASP A 263 1.22 -36.31 -28.60
CA ASP A 263 2.17 -36.27 -29.71
C ASP A 263 2.97 -34.97 -29.71
N GLU A 264 4.30 -35.04 -29.63
CA GLU A 264 5.21 -33.89 -29.74
C GLU A 264 4.97 -33.05 -31.02
N SER A 265 4.36 -33.67 -32.04
CA SER A 265 3.95 -32.98 -33.30
C SER A 265 2.92 -31.88 -33.04
N LEU A 266 2.03 -32.03 -32.05
CA LEU A 266 0.97 -31.05 -31.77
C LEU A 266 1.54 -29.77 -31.13
N ALA A 267 2.49 -29.90 -30.21
CA ALA A 267 3.16 -28.74 -29.61
C ALA A 267 3.88 -27.91 -30.70
N SER A 268 4.57 -28.59 -31.63
CA SER A 268 5.21 -27.96 -32.80
C SER A 268 4.21 -27.33 -33.79
N GLN A 269 3.04 -27.94 -33.95
CA GLN A 269 1.96 -27.38 -34.77
C GLN A 269 1.36 -26.11 -34.13
N LEU A 270 1.18 -26.11 -32.81
CA LEU A 270 0.67 -24.94 -32.08
C LEU A 270 1.66 -23.77 -32.09
N GLU A 271 2.96 -24.02 -31.95
CA GLU A 271 3.99 -22.98 -32.05
C GLU A 271 4.04 -22.34 -33.47
N ASN A 272 3.68 -23.09 -34.50
CA ASN A 272 3.70 -22.62 -35.87
C ASN A 272 2.29 -22.33 -36.44
N ALA A 273 1.23 -22.46 -35.63
CA ALA A 273 -0.14 -22.25 -36.08
C ALA A 273 -0.39 -20.76 -36.40
N VAL A 274 -0.69 -20.48 -37.65
CA VAL A 274 -1.22 -19.18 -38.03
C VAL A 274 -2.71 -19.19 -37.75
N PHE A 275 -3.14 -18.39 -36.80
CA PHE A 275 -4.49 -18.38 -36.22
C PHE A 275 -5.58 -18.28 -37.32
N ASP A 276 -5.32 -17.47 -38.37
CA ASP A 276 -6.23 -17.27 -39.53
C ASP A 276 -6.41 -18.52 -40.41
N GLN A 277 -5.57 -19.54 -40.23
CA GLN A 277 -5.63 -20.80 -41.01
C GLN A 277 -6.37 -21.91 -40.28
N LEU A 278 -6.79 -21.68 -39.03
CA LEU A 278 -7.53 -22.67 -38.24
C LEU A 278 -8.98 -22.77 -38.72
N ALA A 279 -9.48 -23.99 -38.90
CA ALA A 279 -10.88 -24.26 -39.24
C ALA A 279 -11.79 -24.07 -38.01
N LEU A 280 -12.03 -22.79 -37.64
CA LEU A 280 -12.81 -22.43 -36.44
C LEU A 280 -14.32 -22.57 -36.73
N GLU A 281 -14.99 -23.29 -35.83
CA GLU A 281 -16.45 -23.35 -35.81
C GLU A 281 -17.08 -22.08 -35.19
N PRO A 282 -18.40 -21.89 -35.33
CA PRO A 282 -19.07 -20.71 -34.77
C PRO A 282 -18.84 -20.52 -33.26
N VAL A 283 -18.80 -21.61 -32.49
CA VAL A 283 -18.57 -21.55 -31.04
C VAL A 283 -17.14 -21.12 -30.68
N ASP A 284 -16.16 -21.53 -31.49
CA ASP A 284 -14.77 -21.10 -31.32
C ASP A 284 -14.62 -19.59 -31.59
N LYS A 285 -15.26 -19.13 -32.68
CA LYS A 285 -15.28 -17.68 -32.98
C LYS A 285 -15.99 -16.86 -31.93
N TRP A 286 -17.06 -17.42 -31.34
CA TRP A 286 -17.80 -16.79 -30.25
C TRP A 286 -16.90 -16.59 -28.99
N ILE A 287 -16.25 -17.66 -28.50
CA ILE A 287 -15.42 -17.54 -27.30
C ILE A 287 -14.21 -16.62 -27.53
N LEU A 288 -13.61 -16.64 -28.71
CA LEU A 288 -12.51 -15.76 -29.08
C LEU A 288 -12.94 -14.29 -29.16
N SER A 289 -14.14 -14.03 -29.67
CA SER A 289 -14.71 -12.69 -29.67
C SER A 289 -14.94 -12.18 -28.25
N LYS A 290 -15.46 -13.05 -27.37
CA LYS A 290 -15.63 -12.76 -25.94
C LYS A 290 -14.29 -12.48 -25.26
N LEU A 291 -13.27 -13.29 -25.54
CA LEU A 291 -11.92 -13.11 -24.99
C LEU A 291 -11.30 -11.77 -25.43
N ASN A 292 -11.44 -11.40 -26.71
CA ASN A 292 -10.93 -10.12 -27.19
C ASN A 292 -11.63 -8.92 -26.51
N THR A 293 -12.93 -9.03 -26.29
CA THR A 293 -13.68 -8.02 -25.53
C THR A 293 -13.20 -7.95 -24.09
N LEU A 294 -12.99 -9.11 -23.46
CA LEU A 294 -12.45 -9.20 -22.10
C LEU A 294 -11.06 -8.56 -21.98
N ILE A 295 -10.16 -8.86 -22.91
CA ILE A 295 -8.79 -8.28 -22.92
C ILE A 295 -8.87 -6.76 -22.90
N LYS A 296 -9.69 -6.18 -23.79
CA LYS A 296 -9.88 -4.72 -23.81
C LYS A 296 -10.43 -4.21 -22.49
N ASP A 297 -11.51 -4.80 -21.99
CA ASP A 297 -12.19 -4.37 -20.79
C ASP A 297 -11.28 -4.48 -19.55
N VAL A 298 -10.51 -5.55 -19.42
CA VAL A 298 -9.55 -5.75 -18.33
C VAL A 298 -8.45 -4.71 -18.41
N THR A 299 -7.90 -4.47 -19.61
CA THR A 299 -6.87 -3.45 -19.81
C THR A 299 -7.38 -2.07 -19.39
N ASP A 300 -8.54 -1.66 -19.88
CA ASP A 300 -9.14 -0.35 -19.56
C ASP A 300 -9.38 -0.18 -18.04
N ASN A 301 -9.83 -1.24 -17.37
CA ASN A 301 -10.04 -1.21 -15.90
C ASN A 301 -8.71 -1.21 -15.12
N MET A 302 -7.71 -1.96 -15.57
CA MET A 302 -6.37 -1.94 -14.95
C MET A 302 -5.72 -0.56 -15.08
N GLU A 303 -5.77 0.07 -16.24
CA GLU A 303 -5.26 1.42 -16.49
C GLU A 303 -5.99 2.47 -15.63
N SER A 304 -7.26 2.23 -15.33
CA SER A 304 -8.07 3.09 -14.45
C SER A 304 -7.94 2.76 -12.95
N PHE A 305 -7.09 1.80 -12.60
CA PHE A 305 -6.93 1.27 -11.22
C PHE A 305 -8.19 0.64 -10.62
N GLU A 306 -9.14 0.24 -11.45
CA GLU A 306 -10.36 -0.49 -11.04
C GLU A 306 -10.08 -2.01 -10.98
N LEU A 307 -9.10 -2.39 -10.17
CA LEU A 307 -8.54 -3.75 -10.10
C LEU A 307 -9.60 -4.80 -9.73
N GLY A 308 -10.50 -4.46 -8.82
CA GLY A 308 -11.58 -5.37 -8.41
C GLY A 308 -12.55 -5.67 -9.56
N ILE A 309 -12.84 -4.69 -10.42
CA ILE A 309 -13.68 -4.86 -11.62
C ILE A 309 -12.95 -5.71 -12.66
N ALA A 310 -11.67 -5.43 -12.91
CA ALA A 310 -10.86 -6.20 -13.83
C ALA A 310 -10.83 -7.70 -13.47
N VAL A 311 -10.58 -8.00 -12.19
CA VAL A 311 -10.56 -9.39 -11.69
C VAL A 311 -11.93 -10.04 -11.77
N GLN A 312 -13.02 -9.31 -11.46
CA GLN A 312 -14.38 -9.86 -11.56
C GLN A 312 -14.73 -10.24 -13.02
N LYS A 313 -14.38 -9.42 -13.99
CA LYS A 313 -14.59 -9.74 -15.42
C LYS A 313 -13.83 -11.00 -15.85
N VAL A 314 -12.59 -11.19 -15.37
CA VAL A 314 -11.84 -12.43 -15.62
C VAL A 314 -12.52 -13.64 -14.97
N TYR A 315 -12.99 -13.47 -13.72
CA TYR A 315 -13.72 -14.50 -13.00
C TYR A 315 -14.98 -14.95 -13.78
N ASP A 316 -15.83 -13.99 -14.17
CA ASP A 316 -17.08 -14.26 -14.88
C ASP A 316 -16.84 -14.94 -16.23
N PHE A 317 -15.83 -14.47 -16.97
CA PHE A 317 -15.46 -15.09 -18.25
C PHE A 317 -15.01 -16.55 -18.08
N ILE A 318 -14.13 -16.82 -17.09
CA ILE A 318 -13.64 -18.18 -16.86
C ILE A 318 -14.78 -19.08 -16.38
N TRP A 319 -15.57 -18.60 -15.44
CA TRP A 319 -16.63 -19.43 -14.83
C TRP A 319 -17.77 -19.67 -15.80
N ASP A 320 -18.40 -18.60 -16.26
CA ASP A 320 -19.64 -18.67 -17.02
C ASP A 320 -19.40 -18.97 -18.50
N GLU A 321 -18.55 -18.18 -19.17
CA GLU A 321 -18.39 -18.25 -20.63
C GLU A 321 -17.53 -19.44 -21.05
N PHE A 322 -16.36 -19.62 -20.40
CA PHE A 322 -15.42 -20.66 -20.78
C PHE A 322 -15.80 -22.03 -20.20
N CYS A 323 -15.98 -22.13 -18.88
CA CYS A 323 -16.23 -23.44 -18.25
C CYS A 323 -17.66 -23.94 -18.46
N ASP A 324 -18.68 -23.09 -18.22
CA ASP A 324 -20.07 -23.52 -18.23
C ASP A 324 -20.64 -23.62 -19.66
N TRP A 325 -20.14 -22.81 -20.60
CA TRP A 325 -20.62 -22.85 -21.98
C TRP A 325 -19.61 -23.45 -22.96
N TYR A 326 -18.45 -22.86 -23.14
CA TYR A 326 -17.55 -23.27 -24.21
C TYR A 326 -17.07 -24.71 -24.05
N ILE A 327 -16.60 -25.10 -22.86
CA ILE A 327 -16.16 -26.50 -22.59
C ILE A 327 -17.28 -27.49 -22.88
N GLU A 328 -18.50 -27.18 -22.43
CA GLU A 328 -19.65 -28.09 -22.65
C GLU A 328 -20.01 -28.20 -24.15
N MET A 329 -19.97 -27.10 -24.89
CA MET A 329 -20.28 -27.07 -26.31
C MET A 329 -19.26 -27.83 -27.18
N VAL A 330 -17.98 -27.90 -26.75
CA VAL A 330 -16.93 -28.61 -27.51
C VAL A 330 -16.82 -30.09 -27.15
N LYS A 331 -17.38 -30.56 -26.04
CA LYS A 331 -17.35 -31.96 -25.63
C LYS A 331 -17.79 -32.94 -26.71
N PRO A 332 -18.88 -32.71 -27.48
CA PRO A 332 -19.25 -33.60 -28.57
C PRO A 332 -18.15 -33.81 -29.61
N ARG A 333 -17.38 -32.77 -29.92
CA ARG A 333 -16.24 -32.87 -30.84
C ARG A 333 -15.05 -33.64 -30.26
N LEU A 334 -14.85 -33.57 -28.95
CA LEU A 334 -13.73 -34.25 -28.27
C LEU A 334 -14.01 -35.75 -28.03
N TYR A 335 -15.28 -36.12 -27.95
CA TYR A 335 -15.68 -37.51 -27.64
C TYR A 335 -16.14 -38.30 -28.85
N ASN A 336 -16.45 -37.67 -29.98
CA ASN A 336 -16.79 -38.34 -31.21
C ASN A 336 -15.52 -38.66 -31.99
N SER A 337 -15.25 -39.92 -32.16
CA SER A 337 -14.08 -40.47 -32.88
C SER A 337 -14.30 -40.57 -34.40
N ASP A 338 -15.32 -39.88 -34.98
CA ASP A 338 -15.66 -39.93 -36.41
C ASP A 338 -15.13 -38.71 -37.15
#